data_ffdc65bf6af0d916d06f4ec58a9aca36
#
_entry.id   ffdc65bf6af0d916d06f4ec58a9aca36
#
_cell.length_a   1.000
_cell.length_b   1.000
_cell.length_c   1.000
_cell.angle_alpha   90.00
_cell.angle_beta   90.00
_cell.angle_gamma   90.00
#
_symmetry.space_group_name_H-M   'P 1'
#
loop_
_entity.id
_entity.type
_entity.pdbx_description
1 polymer ?
#
loop_
_entity_poly.entity_id
_entity_poly.type
_entity_poly.pdbx_seq_one_letter_code
_entity_poly.pdbx_strand_id
1 'polypeptide(L)'
;EAIYAASKAAICNLTQVCAKELSSFGITCNAIGPTPVPTDLIKNVPKDKIQDLLNKQAIKRFGNFQDLANVIDFFINEKSDFITGQIIYLGGVNG
;
A
#
# COMPACT_ATOMS: atom_id res chain seq x y z
N GLU A 1 -14.06 8.42 -9.07
CA GLU A 1 -13.80 8.87 -7.69
C GLU A 1 -14.55 8.01 -6.66
N ALA A 2 -15.86 7.87 -6.82
CA ALA A 2 -16.66 7.08 -5.87
C ALA A 2 -16.28 5.60 -5.91
N ILE A 3 -16.06 5.06 -7.10
CA ILE A 3 -15.65 3.67 -7.28
C ILE A 3 -14.26 3.43 -6.67
N TYR A 4 -13.34 4.36 -6.89
CA TYR A 4 -11.99 4.26 -6.34
C TYR A 4 -12.04 4.30 -4.80
N ALA A 5 -12.78 5.24 -4.24
CA ALA A 5 -12.91 5.37 -2.78
C ALA A 5 -13.55 4.13 -2.17
N ALA A 6 -14.59 3.59 -2.82
CA ALA A 6 -15.25 2.38 -2.35
C ALA A 6 -14.32 1.17 -2.41
N SER A 7 -13.56 1.03 -3.50
CA SER A 7 -12.58 -0.07 -3.66
C SER A 7 -11.50 0.01 -2.60
N LYS A 8 -11.00 1.20 -2.33
CA LYS A 8 -9.97 1.41 -1.32
C LYS A 8 -10.48 1.06 0.08
N ALA A 9 -11.71 1.51 0.41
CA ALA A 9 -12.31 1.19 1.70
C ALA A 9 -12.54 -0.31 1.84
N ALA A 10 -12.95 -0.98 0.75
CA ALA A 10 -13.16 -2.42 0.75
C ALA A 10 -11.86 -3.18 1.01
N ILE A 11 -10.74 -2.77 0.38
CA ILE A 11 -9.44 -3.41 0.60
C ILE A 11 -8.98 -3.24 2.05
N CYS A 12 -9.15 -2.04 2.62
CA CYS A 12 -8.79 -1.79 4.01
C CYS A 12 -9.60 -2.67 4.96
N ASN A 13 -10.91 -2.74 4.75
CA ASN A 13 -11.78 -3.56 5.57
C ASN A 13 -11.48 -5.04 5.40
N LEU A 14 -11.28 -5.49 4.16
CA LEU A 14 -10.96 -6.88 3.87
C LEU A 14 -9.65 -7.30 4.55
N THR A 15 -8.64 -6.44 4.53
CA THR A 15 -7.38 -6.69 5.21
C THR A 15 -7.59 -6.97 6.69
N GLN A 16 -8.40 -6.16 7.34
CA GLN A 16 -8.68 -6.32 8.77
C GLN A 16 -9.51 -7.57 9.08
N VAL A 17 -10.50 -7.83 8.25
CA VAL A 17 -11.33 -9.03 8.40
C VAL A 17 -10.51 -10.29 8.20
N CYS A 18 -9.69 -10.33 7.16
CA CYS A 18 -8.81 -11.47 6.91
C CYS A 18 -7.80 -11.66 8.04
N ALA A 19 -7.27 -10.56 8.57
CA ALA A 19 -6.33 -10.63 9.70
C ALA A 19 -6.99 -11.32 10.91
N LYS A 20 -8.23 -10.96 11.20
CA LYS A 20 -8.96 -11.57 12.31
C LYS A 20 -9.28 -13.03 12.06
N GLU A 21 -9.76 -13.36 10.87
CA GLU A 21 -10.18 -14.72 10.53
C GLU A 21 -9.01 -15.68 10.41
N LEU A 22 -7.86 -15.20 9.93
CA LEU A 22 -6.71 -16.06 9.67
C LEU A 22 -5.76 -16.17 10.85
N SER A 23 -5.94 -15.36 11.89
CA SER A 23 -5.04 -15.35 13.05
C SER A 23 -4.98 -16.70 13.78
N SER A 24 -6.08 -17.42 13.81
CA SER A 24 -6.13 -18.74 14.47
C SER A 24 -5.29 -19.79 13.72
N PHE A 25 -4.95 -19.52 12.47
CA PHE A 25 -4.08 -20.40 11.67
C PHE A 25 -2.62 -19.95 11.70
N GLY A 26 -2.27 -18.94 12.49
CA GLY A 26 -0.92 -18.39 12.54
C GLY A 26 -0.57 -17.57 11.30
N ILE A 27 -1.55 -17.03 10.60
CA ILE A 27 -1.34 -16.26 9.38
C ILE A 27 -1.59 -14.79 9.67
N THR A 28 -0.67 -13.93 9.24
CA THR A 28 -0.86 -12.47 9.26
C THR A 28 -1.32 -11.99 7.90
N CYS A 29 -2.10 -10.92 7.89
CA CYS A 29 -2.60 -10.31 6.67
C CYS A 29 -2.46 -8.81 6.77
N ASN A 30 -1.64 -8.24 5.89
CA ASN A 30 -1.33 -6.81 5.87
C ASN A 30 -1.42 -6.29 4.44
N ALA A 31 -1.49 -5.00 4.28
CA ALA A 31 -1.58 -4.37 2.97
C ALA A 31 -0.56 -3.25 2.82
N ILE A 32 -0.21 -2.97 1.58
CA ILE A 32 0.70 -1.89 1.23
C ILE A 32 -0.02 -0.97 0.26
N GLY A 33 -0.06 0.33 0.58
CA GLY A 33 -0.53 1.35 -0.33
C GLY A 33 0.66 1.87 -1.14
N PRO A 34 0.76 1.49 -2.42
CA PRO A 34 1.93 1.84 -3.22
C PRO A 34 1.91 3.30 -3.64
N THR A 35 3.08 3.80 -4.00
CA THR A 35 3.29 5.08 -4.64
C THR A 35 3.51 4.83 -6.14
N PRO A 36 3.36 5.85 -7.00
CA PRO A 36 3.77 5.70 -8.39
C PRO A 36 5.24 5.30 -8.48
N VAL A 37 5.52 4.28 -9.30
CA VAL A 37 6.87 3.80 -9.58
C VAL A 37 7.11 4.00 -11.07
N PRO A 38 8.25 4.58 -11.48
CA PRO A 38 8.51 4.86 -12.88
C PRO A 38 8.73 3.57 -13.68
N THR A 39 7.63 3.01 -14.17
CA THR A 39 7.62 1.81 -15.00
C THR A 39 7.00 2.15 -16.34
N ASP A 40 7.06 1.19 -17.27
CA ASP A 40 6.44 1.37 -18.58
C ASP A 40 4.92 1.58 -18.48
N LEU A 41 4.30 1.08 -17.41
CA LEU A 41 2.85 1.22 -17.23
C LEU A 41 2.39 2.66 -17.06
N ILE A 42 3.27 3.55 -16.55
CA ILE A 42 2.90 4.95 -16.34
C ILE A 42 3.33 5.88 -17.48
N LYS A 43 3.99 5.36 -18.51
CA LYS A 43 4.43 6.19 -19.65
C LYS A 43 3.28 6.90 -20.35
N ASN A 44 2.11 6.27 -20.40
CA ASN A 44 0.94 6.81 -21.07
C ASN A 44 0.01 7.59 -20.14
N VAL A 45 0.37 7.70 -18.87
CA VAL A 45 -0.41 8.49 -17.92
C VAL A 45 0.00 9.96 -18.07
N PRO A 46 -0.94 10.89 -18.18
CA PRO A 46 -0.61 12.30 -18.28
C PRO A 46 0.25 12.76 -17.12
N LYS A 47 1.25 13.59 -17.41
CA LYS A 47 2.21 14.06 -16.40
C LYS A 47 1.54 14.86 -15.28
N ASP A 48 0.49 15.61 -15.59
CA ASP A 48 -0.25 16.37 -14.60
C ASP A 48 -0.96 15.47 -13.59
N LYS A 49 -1.49 14.32 -14.02
CA LYS A 49 -2.10 13.34 -13.13
C LYS A 49 -1.07 12.68 -12.22
N ILE A 50 0.10 12.38 -12.76
CA ILE A 50 1.19 11.82 -11.96
C ILE A 50 1.63 12.86 -10.92
N GLN A 51 1.77 14.11 -11.33
CA GLN A 51 2.15 15.17 -10.40
C GLN A 51 1.11 15.36 -9.30
N ASP A 52 -0.17 15.25 -9.63
CA ASP A 52 -1.24 15.33 -8.64
C ASP A 52 -1.12 14.21 -7.60
N LEU A 53 -0.81 13.00 -8.05
CA LEU A 53 -0.61 11.87 -7.16
C LEU A 53 0.58 12.10 -6.23
N LEU A 54 1.69 12.60 -6.79
CA LEU A 54 2.88 12.90 -5.99
C LEU A 54 2.61 14.02 -4.98
N ASN A 55 1.82 15.01 -5.37
CA ASN A 55 1.49 16.14 -4.48
C ASN A 55 0.66 15.72 -3.28
N LYS A 56 -0.07 14.61 -3.37
CA LYS A 56 -0.84 14.07 -2.26
C LYS A 56 0.02 13.32 -1.25
N GLN A 57 1.24 12.97 -1.63
CA GLN A 57 2.16 12.29 -0.73
C GLN A 57 2.87 13.29 0.19
N ALA A 58 3.25 12.83 1.36
CA ALA A 58 4.08 13.63 2.26
C ALA A 58 5.50 13.74 1.72
N ILE A 59 6.04 12.62 1.24
CA ILE A 59 7.33 12.57 0.57
C ILE A 59 7.06 12.58 -0.93
N LYS A 60 7.34 13.70 -1.58
CA LYS A 60 6.90 13.96 -2.96
C LYS A 60 7.95 13.50 -3.98
N ARG A 61 8.12 12.20 -4.08
CA ARG A 61 8.97 11.57 -5.09
C ARG A 61 8.35 10.26 -5.52
N PHE A 62 8.80 9.74 -6.66
CA PHE A 62 8.45 8.38 -7.04
C PHE A 62 9.04 7.39 -6.05
N GLY A 63 8.30 6.33 -5.80
CA GLY A 63 8.86 5.17 -5.13
C GLY A 63 9.74 4.39 -6.09
N ASN A 64 10.51 3.48 -5.53
CA ASN A 64 11.26 2.50 -6.33
C ASN A 64 10.98 1.11 -5.78
N PHE A 65 11.47 0.08 -6.47
CA PHE A 65 11.20 -1.28 -6.05
C PHE A 65 11.80 -1.60 -4.69
N GLN A 66 12.89 -0.92 -4.30
CA GLN A 66 13.49 -1.12 -2.99
C GLN A 66 12.57 -0.60 -1.87
N ASP A 67 11.86 0.49 -2.12
CA ASP A 67 10.88 1.00 -1.15
C ASP A 67 9.79 -0.03 -0.88
N LEU A 68 9.30 -0.68 -1.93
CA LEU A 68 8.28 -1.71 -1.80
C LEU A 68 8.84 -2.97 -1.15
N ALA A 69 10.01 -3.41 -1.59
CA ALA A 69 10.65 -4.61 -1.06
C ALA A 69 10.92 -4.48 0.44
N ASN A 70 11.29 -3.30 0.88
CA ASN A 70 11.54 -3.02 2.30
C ASN A 70 10.31 -3.33 3.16
N VAL A 71 9.13 -2.92 2.71
CA VAL A 71 7.89 -3.16 3.46
C VAL A 71 7.49 -4.63 3.39
N ILE A 72 7.65 -5.26 2.23
CA ILE A 72 7.37 -6.68 2.07
C ILE A 72 8.26 -7.48 3.02
N ASP A 73 9.55 -7.19 3.03
CA ASP A 73 10.50 -7.87 3.91
C ASP A 73 10.12 -7.69 5.38
N PHE A 74 9.68 -6.51 5.75
CA PHE A 74 9.22 -6.23 7.11
C PHE A 74 8.01 -7.10 7.47
N PHE A 75 7.01 -7.17 6.59
CA PHE A 75 5.80 -7.94 6.88
C PHE A 75 6.04 -9.45 6.94
N ILE A 76 6.94 -9.98 6.10
CA ILE A 76 7.18 -11.43 6.07
C ILE A 76 8.27 -11.89 7.02
N ASN A 77 8.92 -10.98 7.72
CA ASN A 77 9.96 -11.32 8.69
C ASN A 77 9.33 -12.09 9.86
N GLU A 78 10.04 -13.12 10.34
CA GLU A 78 9.57 -13.91 11.47
C GLU A 78 9.32 -13.06 12.72
N LYS A 79 10.07 -11.98 12.87
CA LYS A 79 9.92 -11.07 14.01
C LYS A 79 8.65 -10.22 13.92
N SER A 80 7.98 -10.23 12.77
CA SER A 80 6.76 -9.48 12.55
C SER A 80 5.49 -10.33 12.76
N ASP A 81 5.60 -11.40 13.50
CA ASP A 81 4.49 -12.34 13.73
C ASP A 81 3.39 -11.78 14.61
N PHE A 82 3.62 -10.65 15.27
CA PHE A 82 2.61 -9.96 16.07
C PHE A 82 2.00 -8.77 15.34
N ILE A 83 2.28 -8.63 14.05
CA ILE A 83 1.79 -7.52 13.20
C ILE A 83 0.83 -8.11 12.17
N THR A 84 -0.44 -7.69 12.25
CA THR A 84 -1.46 -8.12 11.30
C THR A 84 -2.55 -7.06 11.21
N GLY A 85 -3.28 -7.04 10.09
CA GLY A 85 -4.35 -6.09 9.87
C GLY A 85 -3.88 -4.66 9.62
N GLN A 86 -2.61 -4.47 9.30
CA GLN A 86 -2.04 -3.15 9.13
C GLN A 86 -1.92 -2.77 7.67
N ILE A 87 -1.96 -1.46 7.43
CA ILE A 87 -1.81 -0.91 6.09
C ILE A 87 -0.72 0.15 6.17
N ILE A 88 0.32 -0.02 5.37
CA ILE A 88 1.41 0.96 5.29
C ILE A 88 1.31 1.67 3.95
N TYR A 89 1.15 2.99 3.99
CA TYR A 89 1.10 3.81 2.79
C TYR A 89 2.50 4.37 2.52
N LEU A 90 3.08 3.94 1.40
CA LEU A 90 4.39 4.46 0.98
C LEU A 90 4.25 5.92 0.57
N GLY A 91 5.26 6.72 0.93
CA GLY A 91 5.23 8.16 0.67
C GLY A 91 4.49 8.95 1.72
N GLY A 92 3.83 8.30 2.66
CA GLY A 92 3.13 8.93 3.77
C GLY A 92 1.62 8.83 3.66
N VAL A 93 0.94 9.93 3.91
CA VAL A 93 -0.51 9.92 3.99
C VAL A 93 -1.12 9.66 2.61
N ASN A 94 -2.14 8.82 2.59
CA ASN A 94 -2.94 8.60 1.39
C ASN A 94 -4.22 9.40 1.54
N GLY A 95 -4.21 10.55 0.92
CA GLY A 95 -5.31 11.52 1.02
C GLY A 95 -6.57 11.14 0.33
#